data_7353b534fa87f4142397e1c14948349e
#
_entry.id   7353b534fa87f4142397e1c14948349e
#
_cell.length_a   1.000
_cell.length_b   1.000
_cell.length_c   1.000
_cell.angle_alpha   90.00
_cell.angle_beta   90.00
_cell.angle_gamma   90.00
#
_symmetry.space_group_name_H-M   'P 1'
#
loop_
_entity.id
_entity.type
_entity.pdbx_description
1 polymer ?
#
loop_
_entity_poly.entity_id
_entity_poly.type
_entity_poly.pdbx_seq_one_letter_code
_entity_poly.pdbx_strand_id
1 'polypeptide(L)'
;MTRVAVVAGGGEHTGPAVALRLAAGGFDVALLGSEFTSAEKTVRRVEEYGRQCIAVRAELTDARSVATAFGRVRTALSSPTVLVTCVGPQPLPDGLPEDESADEQRYTAVRRALRPAFVCCQAGAGQLLRHRWGRIIIVVAEPVDAAENTWRTTQPVLDGLLGFTRSAALELARSGTTVNLVAPADHADDSRAPAHRPAADDSAGSYADGVAHVTEFLVDERAVGITGQAIRVAAARADVPLLRER
;
A
#
# COMPACT_ATOMS: atom_id res chain seq x y z
N MET A 1 18.20 -18.58 0.87
CA MET A 1 18.25 -17.26 1.54
C MET A 1 16.82 -16.83 1.82
N THR A 2 16.53 -16.41 3.05
CA THR A 2 15.19 -15.92 3.43
C THR A 2 14.94 -14.58 2.75
N ARG A 3 13.77 -14.41 2.13
CA ARG A 3 13.38 -13.15 1.49
C ARG A 3 12.74 -12.24 2.53
N VAL A 4 13.07 -10.96 2.52
CA VAL A 4 12.51 -9.96 3.44
C VAL A 4 11.61 -8.99 2.70
N ALA A 5 10.44 -8.75 3.25
CA ALA A 5 9.49 -7.75 2.80
C ALA A 5 9.33 -6.63 3.84
N VAL A 6 9.32 -5.39 3.38
CA VAL A 6 8.97 -4.23 4.18
C VAL A 6 7.55 -3.80 3.83
N VAL A 7 6.70 -3.63 4.84
CA VAL A 7 5.35 -3.07 4.70
C VAL A 7 5.32 -1.74 5.47
N ALA A 8 5.48 -0.64 4.75
CA ALA A 8 5.38 0.71 5.30
C ALA A 8 3.91 1.15 5.34
N GLY A 9 3.45 1.67 6.48
CA GLY A 9 2.02 1.85 6.76
C GLY A 9 1.34 0.53 7.13
N GLY A 10 2.13 -0.47 7.57
CA GLY A 10 1.68 -1.84 7.80
C GLY A 10 0.89 -2.07 9.09
N GLY A 11 0.74 -1.04 9.92
CA GLY A 11 0.04 -1.16 11.22
C GLY A 11 -1.48 -1.11 11.12
N GLU A 12 -2.05 -0.58 10.06
CA GLU A 12 -3.47 -0.26 9.95
C GLU A 12 -4.07 -0.70 8.61
N HIS A 13 -5.38 -0.84 8.59
CA HIS A 13 -6.18 -1.07 7.39
C HIS A 13 -5.67 -2.26 6.55
N THR A 14 -5.14 -2.01 5.38
CA THR A 14 -4.68 -3.00 4.40
C THR A 14 -3.33 -3.63 4.75
N GLY A 15 -2.50 -2.93 5.52
CA GLY A 15 -1.14 -3.37 5.86
C GLY A 15 -1.06 -4.73 6.55
N PRO A 16 -1.88 -5.02 7.57
CA PRO A 16 -1.90 -6.33 8.23
C PRO A 16 -2.22 -7.48 7.29
N ALA A 17 -3.21 -7.33 6.41
CA ALA A 17 -3.57 -8.37 5.44
C ALA A 17 -2.43 -8.67 4.46
N VAL A 18 -1.78 -7.62 3.96
CA VAL A 18 -0.59 -7.73 3.10
C VAL A 18 0.55 -8.43 3.82
N ALA A 19 0.85 -8.03 5.07
CA ALA A 19 1.92 -8.63 5.86
C ALA A 19 1.72 -10.14 6.06
N LEU A 20 0.51 -10.55 6.41
CA LEU A 20 0.16 -11.96 6.62
C LEU A 20 0.27 -12.78 5.33
N ARG A 21 -0.17 -12.20 4.20
CA ARG A 21 -0.08 -12.87 2.91
C ARG A 21 1.37 -13.05 2.46
N LEU A 22 2.22 -12.05 2.67
CA LEU A 22 3.65 -12.15 2.41
C LEU A 22 4.33 -13.19 3.31
N ALA A 23 3.95 -13.26 4.60
CA ALA A 23 4.42 -14.29 5.53
C ALA A 23 4.04 -15.70 5.07
N ALA A 24 2.78 -15.92 4.66
CA ALA A 24 2.32 -17.18 4.08
C ALA A 24 3.11 -17.53 2.81
N GLY A 25 3.52 -16.54 2.01
CA GLY A 25 4.43 -16.69 0.85
C GLY A 25 5.90 -16.89 1.20
N GLY A 26 6.24 -17.04 2.49
CA GLY A 26 7.60 -17.37 2.96
C GLY A 26 8.54 -16.17 3.16
N PHE A 27 8.02 -14.95 3.24
CA PHE A 27 8.81 -13.76 3.55
C PHE A 27 8.91 -13.54 5.07
N ASP A 28 10.07 -13.12 5.54
CA ASP A 28 10.16 -12.41 6.81
C ASP A 28 9.69 -10.97 6.60
N VAL A 29 9.02 -10.38 7.59
CA VAL A 29 8.30 -9.13 7.42
C VAL A 29 8.78 -8.06 8.37
N ALA A 30 8.99 -6.85 7.88
CA ALA A 30 9.18 -5.67 8.70
C ALA A 30 8.01 -4.71 8.50
N LEU A 31 7.34 -4.34 9.58
CA LEU A 31 6.28 -3.34 9.61
C LEU A 31 6.86 -1.99 9.97
N LEU A 32 6.67 -0.97 9.14
CA LEU A 32 7.10 0.40 9.41
C LEU A 32 5.88 1.32 9.58
N GLY A 33 5.90 2.16 10.59
CA GLY A 33 4.84 3.15 10.84
C GLY A 33 5.01 3.87 12.17
N SER A 34 4.10 4.79 12.46
CA SER A 34 4.05 5.54 13.72
C SER A 34 3.26 4.81 14.81
N GLU A 35 2.23 4.05 14.43
CA GLU A 35 1.32 3.33 15.33
C GLU A 35 1.80 1.90 15.58
N PHE A 36 1.88 1.53 16.87
CA PHE A 36 2.41 0.22 17.28
C PHE A 36 1.36 -0.75 17.81
N THR A 37 0.23 -0.27 18.29
CA THR A 37 -0.77 -1.12 18.98
C THR A 37 -1.35 -2.20 18.07
N SER A 38 -1.61 -1.88 16.81
CA SER A 38 -2.07 -2.84 15.81
C SER A 38 -0.93 -3.70 15.24
N ALA A 39 0.29 -3.16 15.20
CA ALA A 39 1.46 -3.86 14.70
C ALA A 39 1.83 -5.09 15.55
N GLU A 40 1.70 -5.03 16.87
CA GLU A 40 1.99 -6.18 17.75
C GLU A 40 1.12 -7.40 17.44
N LYS A 41 -0.17 -7.18 17.18
CA LYS A 41 -1.09 -8.25 16.77
C LYS A 41 -0.65 -8.87 15.45
N THR A 42 -0.25 -8.05 14.50
CA THR A 42 0.23 -8.51 13.19
C THR A 42 1.55 -9.26 13.31
N VAL A 43 2.48 -8.80 14.17
CA VAL A 43 3.74 -9.50 14.44
C VAL A 43 3.47 -10.92 14.90
N ARG A 44 2.64 -11.11 15.95
CA ARG A 44 2.30 -12.45 16.47
C ARG A 44 1.71 -13.37 15.39
N ARG A 45 0.79 -12.83 14.59
CA ARG A 45 0.16 -13.61 13.51
C ARG A 45 1.14 -13.98 12.39
N VAL A 46 2.14 -13.15 12.07
CA VAL A 46 3.21 -13.50 11.13
C VAL A 46 4.10 -14.61 11.69
N GLU A 47 4.39 -14.58 13.00
CA GLU A 47 5.15 -15.63 13.67
C GLU A 47 4.45 -16.99 13.66
N GLU A 48 3.11 -17.04 13.65
CA GLU A 48 2.32 -18.26 13.46
C GLU A 48 2.59 -18.97 12.11
N TYR A 49 3.03 -18.23 11.09
CA TYR A 49 3.51 -18.80 9.82
C TYR A 49 4.97 -19.28 9.87
N GLY A 50 5.60 -19.26 11.05
CA GLY A 50 7.02 -19.62 11.20
C GLY A 50 7.97 -18.60 10.57
N ARG A 51 7.53 -17.34 10.39
CA ARG A 51 8.34 -16.27 9.80
C ARG A 51 8.74 -15.26 10.88
N GLN A 52 9.89 -14.60 10.67
CA GLN A 52 10.30 -13.53 11.56
C GLN A 52 9.52 -12.26 11.21
N CYS A 53 9.09 -11.53 12.24
CA CYS A 53 8.46 -10.22 12.05
C CYS A 53 9.01 -9.21 13.05
N ILE A 54 9.29 -8.01 12.57
CA ILE A 54 9.67 -6.88 13.41
C ILE A 54 8.80 -5.68 13.12
N ALA A 55 8.44 -4.93 14.15
CA ALA A 55 7.84 -3.62 14.03
C ALA A 55 8.90 -2.55 14.29
N VAL A 56 9.05 -1.61 13.38
CA VAL A 56 10.03 -0.52 13.45
C VAL A 56 9.30 0.81 13.37
N ARG A 57 9.41 1.61 14.43
CA ARG A 57 8.83 2.94 14.45
C ARG A 57 9.49 3.84 13.40
N ALA A 58 8.69 4.45 12.54
CA ALA A 58 9.14 5.37 11.52
C ALA A 58 8.07 6.41 11.20
N GLU A 59 8.48 7.67 11.10
CA GLU A 59 7.69 8.72 10.49
C GLU A 59 7.89 8.63 8.98
N LEU A 60 6.86 8.15 8.26
CA LEU A 60 6.97 7.81 6.84
C LEU A 60 7.09 9.03 5.93
N THR A 61 6.80 10.22 6.45
CA THR A 61 6.99 11.50 5.73
C THR A 61 8.40 12.08 5.93
N ASP A 62 9.19 11.53 6.86
CA ASP A 62 10.57 11.96 7.12
C ASP A 62 11.59 10.96 6.54
N ALA A 63 12.36 11.45 5.56
CA ALA A 63 13.37 10.65 4.87
C ALA A 63 14.46 10.08 5.81
N ARG A 64 14.86 10.82 6.84
CA ARG A 64 15.86 10.37 7.81
C ARG A 64 15.30 9.27 8.71
N SER A 65 14.06 9.42 9.16
CA SER A 65 13.35 8.41 9.95
C SER A 65 13.24 7.10 9.16
N VAL A 66 12.78 7.17 7.92
CA VAL A 66 12.64 6.00 7.02
C VAL A 66 13.99 5.35 6.74
N ALA A 67 15.03 6.12 6.40
CA ALA A 67 16.37 5.57 6.17
C ALA A 67 16.93 4.84 7.40
N THR A 68 16.71 5.39 8.60
CA THR A 68 17.07 4.75 9.87
C THR A 68 16.31 3.43 10.07
N ALA A 69 15.00 3.42 9.77
CA ALA A 69 14.18 2.23 9.88
C ALA A 69 14.64 1.12 8.93
N PHE A 70 14.95 1.43 7.66
CA PHE A 70 15.53 0.46 6.72
C PHE A 70 16.89 -0.08 7.20
N GLY A 71 17.71 0.76 7.85
CA GLY A 71 18.93 0.32 8.50
C GLY A 71 18.69 -0.73 9.59
N ARG A 72 17.67 -0.53 10.43
CA ARG A 72 17.27 -1.50 11.47
C ARG A 72 16.74 -2.79 10.86
N VAL A 73 15.92 -2.71 9.82
CA VAL A 73 15.41 -3.89 9.11
C VAL A 73 16.57 -4.74 8.61
N ARG A 74 17.55 -4.11 7.92
CA ARG A 74 18.72 -4.82 7.40
C ARG A 74 19.53 -5.51 8.48
N THR A 75 19.68 -4.90 9.64
CA THR A 75 20.45 -5.48 10.75
C THR A 75 19.70 -6.63 11.41
N ALA A 76 18.38 -6.53 11.55
CA ALA A 76 17.58 -7.52 12.28
C ALA A 76 17.17 -8.73 11.41
N LEU A 77 16.84 -8.49 10.14
CA LEU A 77 16.35 -9.54 9.24
C LEU A 77 17.31 -9.83 8.07
N SER A 78 17.52 -8.88 7.22
CA SER A 78 18.49 -8.79 6.10
C SER A 78 18.07 -7.65 5.15
N SER A 79 18.76 -7.48 4.01
CA SER A 79 18.34 -6.51 2.99
C SER A 79 17.00 -6.90 2.38
N PRO A 80 15.99 -6.00 2.39
CA PRO A 80 14.69 -6.30 1.81
C PRO A 80 14.76 -6.41 0.29
N THR A 81 13.94 -7.29 -0.26
CA THR A 81 13.72 -7.47 -1.68
C THR A 81 12.33 -7.05 -2.13
N VAL A 82 11.43 -6.83 -1.19
CA VAL A 82 10.06 -6.36 -1.42
C VAL A 82 9.80 -5.13 -0.56
N LEU A 83 9.22 -4.11 -1.15
CA LEU A 83 8.66 -2.96 -0.46
C LEU A 83 7.19 -2.82 -0.84
N VAL A 84 6.32 -2.85 0.13
CA VAL A 84 4.93 -2.43 0.01
C VAL A 84 4.76 -1.14 0.80
N THR A 85 4.26 -0.08 0.17
CA THR A 85 3.97 1.19 0.84
C THR A 85 2.48 1.43 0.80
N CYS A 86 1.83 1.33 1.95
CA CYS A 86 0.41 1.66 2.09
C CYS A 86 0.29 3.17 2.35
N VAL A 87 -0.42 3.86 1.47
CA VAL A 87 -0.70 5.29 1.57
C VAL A 87 -2.21 5.49 1.57
N GLY A 88 -2.69 6.42 2.39
CA GLY A 88 -4.12 6.75 2.45
C GLY A 88 -4.35 8.21 2.09
N PRO A 89 -5.54 8.53 1.55
CA PRO A 89 -5.96 9.92 1.48
C PRO A 89 -5.99 10.48 2.91
N GLN A 90 -5.44 11.69 3.06
CA GLN A 90 -5.50 12.38 4.35
C GLN A 90 -6.88 13.02 4.48
N PRO A 91 -7.56 12.87 5.64
CA PRO A 91 -8.81 13.54 5.86
C PRO A 91 -8.60 15.06 5.76
N LEU A 92 -9.52 15.72 5.07
CA LEU A 92 -9.63 17.18 5.13
C LEU A 92 -10.32 17.59 6.43
N PRO A 93 -9.99 18.76 6.99
CA PRO A 93 -10.76 19.29 8.08
C PRO A 93 -12.25 19.45 7.70
N ASP A 94 -13.15 19.12 8.64
CA ASP A 94 -14.57 19.29 8.42
C ASP A 94 -14.93 20.77 8.16
N GLY A 95 -15.92 21.00 7.30
CA GLY A 95 -16.43 22.34 7.04
C GLY A 95 -15.52 23.23 6.19
N LEU A 96 -14.58 22.65 5.43
CA LEU A 96 -13.80 23.43 4.48
C LEU A 96 -14.70 24.05 3.41
N PRO A 97 -14.56 25.38 3.15
CA PRO A 97 -15.27 26.03 2.07
C PRO A 97 -14.98 25.37 0.73
N GLU A 98 -15.92 25.48 -0.21
CA GLU A 98 -15.71 24.99 -1.57
C GLU A 98 -14.97 25.98 -2.49
N ASP A 99 -14.62 27.14 -1.95
CA ASP A 99 -13.94 28.21 -2.66
C ASP A 99 -12.39 28.09 -2.58
N GLU A 100 -11.71 29.04 -3.22
CA GLU A 100 -10.25 29.12 -3.27
C GLU A 100 -9.60 29.26 -1.88
N SER A 101 -10.34 29.70 -0.85
CA SER A 101 -9.79 29.87 0.51
C SER A 101 -9.32 28.55 1.14
N ALA A 102 -9.85 27.41 0.69
CA ALA A 102 -9.48 26.09 1.15
C ALA A 102 -8.42 25.37 0.27
N ASP A 103 -7.98 25.98 -0.84
CA ASP A 103 -7.10 25.33 -1.81
C ASP A 103 -5.72 24.98 -1.21
N GLU A 104 -5.15 25.84 -0.38
CA GLU A 104 -3.88 25.55 0.29
C GLU A 104 -3.97 24.33 1.23
N GLN A 105 -5.12 24.15 1.89
CA GLN A 105 -5.36 23.01 2.76
C GLN A 105 -5.54 21.72 1.95
N ARG A 106 -6.25 21.78 0.81
CA ARG A 106 -6.39 20.66 -0.13
C ARG A 106 -5.03 20.27 -0.71
N TYR A 107 -4.25 21.24 -1.17
CA TYR A 107 -2.92 21.02 -1.67
C TYR A 107 -2.00 20.36 -0.62
N THR A 108 -2.08 20.85 0.61
CA THR A 108 -1.30 20.27 1.73
C THR A 108 -1.72 18.83 2.01
N ALA A 109 -3.02 18.50 1.95
CA ALA A 109 -3.52 17.13 2.13
C ALA A 109 -3.00 16.20 1.00
N VAL A 110 -3.09 16.63 -0.25
CA VAL A 110 -2.54 15.86 -1.39
C VAL A 110 -1.04 15.62 -1.22
N ARG A 111 -0.28 16.66 -0.89
CA ARG A 111 1.16 16.54 -0.66
C ARG A 111 1.50 15.58 0.47
N ARG A 112 0.75 15.62 1.58
CA ARG A 112 0.95 14.71 2.71
C ARG A 112 0.63 13.26 2.35
N ALA A 113 -0.40 13.02 1.55
CA ALA A 113 -0.76 11.69 1.09
C ALA A 113 0.29 11.08 0.14
N LEU A 114 0.88 11.88 -0.74
CA LEU A 114 1.90 11.43 -1.69
C LEU A 114 3.25 11.16 -1.03
N ARG A 115 3.64 11.97 -0.04
CA ARG A 115 4.98 11.99 0.52
C ARG A 115 5.50 10.64 1.04
N PRO A 116 4.73 9.81 1.77
CA PRO A 116 5.18 8.51 2.23
C PRO A 116 5.62 7.58 1.10
N ALA A 117 4.88 7.56 -0.02
CA ALA A 117 5.25 6.74 -1.18
C ALA A 117 6.61 7.15 -1.74
N PHE A 118 6.84 8.45 -1.96
CA PHE A 118 8.12 8.96 -2.45
C PHE A 118 9.27 8.61 -1.50
N VAL A 119 9.12 8.91 -0.22
CA VAL A 119 10.18 8.71 0.79
C VAL A 119 10.51 7.24 0.95
N CYS A 120 9.50 6.36 1.08
CA CYS A 120 9.71 4.93 1.25
C CYS A 120 10.29 4.29 -0.01
N CYS A 121 9.79 4.64 -1.21
CA CYS A 121 10.32 4.12 -2.46
C CYS A 121 11.78 4.54 -2.68
N GLN A 122 12.14 5.80 -2.38
CA GLN A 122 13.51 6.28 -2.50
C GLN A 122 14.47 5.52 -1.56
N ALA A 123 14.08 5.33 -0.29
CA ALA A 123 14.87 4.57 0.67
C ALA A 123 14.94 3.07 0.31
N GLY A 124 13.81 2.49 -0.13
CA GLY A 124 13.70 1.10 -0.55
C GLY A 124 14.50 0.80 -1.80
N ALA A 125 14.42 1.63 -2.84
CA ALA A 125 15.16 1.45 -4.08
C ALA A 125 16.65 1.26 -3.82
N GLY A 126 17.26 2.06 -2.95
CA GLY A 126 18.66 1.93 -2.58
C GLY A 126 19.03 0.57 -1.96
N GLN A 127 18.07 -0.14 -1.36
CA GLN A 127 18.27 -1.51 -0.84
C GLN A 127 18.01 -2.57 -1.92
N LEU A 128 16.93 -2.42 -2.68
CA LEU A 128 16.52 -3.36 -3.73
C LEU A 128 17.51 -3.40 -4.90
N LEU A 129 18.15 -2.29 -5.24
CA LEU A 129 19.18 -2.21 -6.29
C LEU A 129 20.39 -3.12 -6.04
N ARG A 130 20.59 -3.61 -4.82
CA ARG A 130 21.64 -4.58 -4.47
C ARG A 130 21.33 -6.00 -4.95
N HIS A 131 20.07 -6.24 -5.29
CA HIS A 131 19.55 -7.51 -5.75
C HIS A 131 19.18 -7.38 -7.24
N ARG A 132 19.31 -8.44 -8.01
CA ARG A 132 18.81 -8.49 -9.40
C ARG A 132 17.32 -8.82 -9.47
N TRP A 133 16.64 -8.71 -8.36
CA TRP A 133 15.22 -8.98 -8.19
C TRP A 133 14.67 -8.08 -7.08
N GLY A 134 13.71 -7.26 -7.42
CA GLY A 134 13.05 -6.35 -6.49
C GLY A 134 11.59 -6.16 -6.85
N ARG A 135 10.77 -5.88 -5.83
CA ARG A 135 9.35 -5.56 -6.01
C ARG A 135 8.99 -4.36 -5.16
N ILE A 136 8.45 -3.34 -5.80
CA ILE A 136 7.87 -2.16 -5.15
C ILE A 136 6.40 -2.13 -5.50
N ILE A 137 5.55 -2.11 -4.48
CA ILE A 137 4.11 -2.05 -4.62
C ILE A 137 3.61 -0.88 -3.79
N ILE A 138 2.97 0.08 -4.45
CA ILE A 138 2.32 1.20 -3.79
C ILE A 138 0.86 0.82 -3.66
N VAL A 139 0.34 0.81 -2.45
CA VAL A 139 -1.05 0.47 -2.15
C VAL A 139 -1.75 1.74 -1.69
N VAL A 140 -2.84 2.09 -2.33
CA VAL A 140 -3.71 3.17 -1.89
C VAL A 140 -4.78 2.59 -0.98
N ALA A 141 -4.81 3.01 0.28
CA ALA A 141 -5.85 2.60 1.20
C ALA A 141 -7.21 3.14 0.76
N GLU A 142 -8.25 2.36 1.01
CA GLU A 142 -9.61 2.80 0.77
C GLU A 142 -9.95 3.97 1.71
N PRO A 143 -10.59 5.05 1.23
CA PRO A 143 -11.05 6.11 2.11
C PRO A 143 -12.02 5.56 3.14
N VAL A 144 -11.84 5.90 4.42
CA VAL A 144 -12.70 5.45 5.51
C VAL A 144 -14.09 6.07 5.41
N ASP A 145 -14.16 7.32 4.93
CA ASP A 145 -15.40 8.04 4.70
C ASP A 145 -15.49 8.47 3.24
N ALA A 146 -16.56 8.05 2.56
CA ALA A 146 -16.91 8.54 1.24
C ALA A 146 -17.54 9.96 1.36
N ALA A 147 -16.88 10.88 2.04
CA ALA A 147 -17.34 12.25 2.12
C ALA A 147 -17.34 12.92 0.74
N GLU A 148 -18.31 13.77 0.51
CA GLU A 148 -18.68 14.38 -0.78
C GLU A 148 -17.56 15.10 -1.58
N ASN A 149 -16.35 15.22 -1.04
CA ASN A 149 -15.23 15.95 -1.64
C ASN A 149 -14.00 15.09 -2.01
N THR A 150 -14.14 13.78 -2.12
CA THR A 150 -13.00 12.86 -2.39
C THR A 150 -12.32 13.10 -3.73
N TRP A 151 -13.03 13.56 -4.77
CA TRP A 151 -12.45 13.80 -6.09
C TRP A 151 -11.38 14.92 -6.09
N ARG A 152 -11.51 15.91 -5.19
CA ARG A 152 -10.57 17.05 -5.10
C ARG A 152 -9.23 16.69 -4.48
N THR A 153 -9.17 15.60 -3.75
CA THR A 153 -7.93 15.13 -3.10
C THR A 153 -7.56 13.72 -3.50
N THR A 154 -8.51 12.81 -3.60
CA THR A 154 -8.26 11.40 -3.90
C THR A 154 -7.76 11.22 -5.34
N GLN A 155 -8.44 11.82 -6.33
CA GLN A 155 -8.03 11.68 -7.73
C GLN A 155 -6.64 12.29 -7.99
N PRO A 156 -6.31 13.53 -7.55
CA PRO A 156 -4.96 14.06 -7.66
C PRO A 156 -3.88 13.19 -7.00
N VAL A 157 -4.20 12.53 -5.88
CA VAL A 157 -3.28 11.57 -5.24
C VAL A 157 -3.08 10.34 -6.11
N LEU A 158 -4.15 9.76 -6.64
CA LEU A 158 -4.08 8.58 -7.52
C LEU A 158 -3.27 8.88 -8.79
N ASP A 159 -3.54 10.00 -9.46
CA ASP A 159 -2.86 10.40 -10.68
C ASP A 159 -1.37 10.71 -10.42
N GLY A 160 -1.08 11.37 -9.30
CA GLY A 160 0.28 11.63 -8.86
C GLY A 160 1.05 10.34 -8.58
N LEU A 161 0.44 9.37 -7.89
CA LEU A 161 1.04 8.06 -7.62
C LEU A 161 1.21 7.23 -8.91
N LEU A 162 0.27 7.30 -9.85
CA LEU A 162 0.38 6.62 -11.14
C LEU A 162 1.56 7.18 -11.96
N GLY A 163 1.68 8.50 -12.05
CA GLY A 163 2.83 9.15 -12.70
C GLY A 163 4.15 8.75 -12.07
N PHE A 164 4.22 8.77 -10.74
CA PHE A 164 5.39 8.33 -9.98
C PHE A 164 5.71 6.85 -10.24
N THR A 165 4.71 5.96 -10.18
CA THR A 165 4.86 4.52 -10.42
C THR A 165 5.47 4.24 -11.78
N ARG A 166 4.98 4.90 -12.83
CA ARG A 166 5.49 4.76 -14.20
C ARG A 166 6.94 5.23 -14.33
N SER A 167 7.26 6.38 -13.76
CA SER A 167 8.62 6.93 -13.78
C SER A 167 9.59 6.02 -13.03
N ALA A 168 9.23 5.58 -11.83
CA ALA A 168 10.05 4.68 -11.04
C ALA A 168 10.22 3.30 -11.71
N ALA A 169 9.18 2.78 -12.39
CA ALA A 169 9.26 1.54 -13.13
C ALA A 169 10.29 1.61 -14.27
N LEU A 170 10.32 2.72 -15.02
CA LEU A 170 11.30 2.95 -16.09
C LEU A 170 12.72 3.06 -15.54
N GLU A 171 12.91 3.80 -14.45
CA GLU A 171 14.22 4.00 -13.83
C GLU A 171 14.79 2.70 -13.26
N LEU A 172 13.97 1.89 -12.59
CA LEU A 172 14.39 0.68 -11.89
C LEU A 172 14.39 -0.58 -12.76
N ALA A 173 13.85 -0.54 -13.97
CA ALA A 173 13.76 -1.70 -14.86
C ALA A 173 15.09 -2.42 -15.08
N ARG A 174 16.18 -1.69 -15.24
CA ARG A 174 17.52 -2.25 -15.47
C ARG A 174 18.07 -3.06 -14.29
N SER A 175 17.53 -2.83 -13.09
CA SER A 175 17.91 -3.58 -11.88
C SER A 175 17.07 -4.84 -11.66
N GLY A 176 16.12 -5.15 -12.54
CA GLY A 176 15.16 -6.24 -12.35
C GLY A 176 14.10 -5.95 -11.30
N THR A 177 13.91 -4.67 -10.93
CA THR A 177 12.91 -4.23 -9.98
C THR A 177 11.65 -3.79 -10.71
N THR A 178 10.49 -4.36 -10.34
CA THR A 178 9.18 -3.90 -10.82
C THR A 178 8.56 -2.92 -9.83
N VAL A 179 7.81 -1.96 -10.35
CA VAL A 179 7.07 -0.97 -9.56
C VAL A 179 5.63 -0.93 -10.05
N ASN A 180 4.67 -1.20 -9.17
CA ASN A 180 3.25 -1.20 -9.52
C ASN A 180 2.42 -0.47 -8.45
N LEU A 181 1.26 0.02 -8.87
CA LEU A 181 0.26 0.66 -8.03
C LEU A 181 -0.94 -0.27 -7.87
N VAL A 182 -1.43 -0.41 -6.66
CA VAL A 182 -2.70 -1.10 -6.35
C VAL A 182 -3.61 -0.07 -5.70
N ALA A 183 -4.78 0.13 -6.25
CA ALA A 183 -5.70 1.18 -5.84
C ALA A 183 -7.15 0.68 -5.83
N PRO A 184 -8.05 1.31 -5.06
CA PRO A 184 -9.47 0.99 -5.11
C PRO A 184 -10.01 1.15 -6.54
N ALA A 185 -10.93 0.29 -6.94
CA ALA A 185 -11.69 0.48 -8.17
C ALA A 185 -12.54 1.75 -8.05
N ASP A 186 -12.59 2.52 -9.14
CA ASP A 186 -13.44 3.70 -9.17
C ASP A 186 -14.91 3.26 -9.13
N HIS A 187 -15.65 3.81 -8.21
CA HIS A 187 -17.11 3.70 -8.18
C HIS A 187 -17.78 4.80 -9.02
N ALA A 188 -17.03 5.45 -9.91
CA ALA A 188 -17.45 6.63 -10.66
C ALA A 188 -18.66 6.40 -11.60
N ASP A 189 -19.05 5.15 -11.83
CA ASP A 189 -20.19 4.83 -12.73
C ASP A 189 -21.43 4.30 -11.98
N ASP A 190 -21.40 4.29 -10.65
CA ASP A 190 -22.52 3.81 -9.84
C ASP A 190 -23.31 4.99 -9.25
N SER A 191 -23.94 5.80 -10.11
CA SER A 191 -24.96 6.79 -9.71
C SER A 191 -26.15 6.15 -8.97
N ARG A 192 -26.10 4.84 -8.71
CA ARG A 192 -27.06 4.02 -7.97
C ARG A 192 -26.49 3.42 -6.70
N ALA A 193 -25.23 3.69 -6.34
CA ALA A 193 -24.71 3.23 -5.06
C ALA A 193 -25.47 3.95 -3.93
N PRO A 194 -26.06 3.21 -2.97
CA PRO A 194 -26.73 3.84 -1.84
C PRO A 194 -25.70 4.67 -1.05
N ALA A 195 -26.11 5.88 -0.67
CA ALA A 195 -25.30 6.85 0.08
C ALA A 195 -24.89 6.33 1.47
N HIS A 196 -25.26 5.13 1.83
CA HIS A 196 -24.93 4.47 3.08
C HIS A 196 -24.28 3.12 2.76
N ARG A 197 -22.94 3.06 2.79
CA ARG A 197 -22.22 1.80 2.79
C ARG A 197 -22.48 1.13 4.15
N PRO A 198 -23.10 -0.05 4.22
CA PRO A 198 -23.17 -0.74 5.50
C PRO A 198 -21.75 -0.96 6.01
N ALA A 199 -21.53 -0.75 7.30
CA ALA A 199 -20.28 -1.11 7.97
C ALA A 199 -19.92 -2.53 7.52
N ALA A 200 -18.67 -2.72 7.07
CA ALA A 200 -18.20 -3.95 6.45
C ALA A 200 -18.68 -5.17 7.25
N ASP A 201 -19.56 -5.94 6.63
CA ASP A 201 -19.87 -7.29 7.10
C ASP A 201 -18.61 -8.14 6.82
N ASP A 202 -18.06 -8.73 7.86
CA ASP A 202 -16.79 -9.50 7.86
C ASP A 202 -16.78 -10.74 6.95
N SER A 203 -17.83 -10.97 6.17
CA SER A 203 -18.08 -12.25 5.50
C SER A 203 -17.76 -12.32 3.99
N ALA A 204 -17.48 -11.22 3.32
CA ALA A 204 -17.14 -11.23 1.89
C ALA A 204 -15.84 -10.47 1.67
N GLY A 205 -14.84 -11.11 1.04
CA GLY A 205 -13.48 -10.64 0.80
C GLY A 205 -13.32 -9.13 0.78
N SER A 206 -12.73 -8.61 1.83
CA SER A 206 -12.56 -7.16 2.01
C SER A 206 -11.63 -6.60 0.94
N TYR A 207 -11.68 -5.30 0.70
CA TYR A 207 -10.69 -4.62 -0.14
C TYR A 207 -9.25 -4.99 0.28
N ALA A 208 -9.00 -5.07 1.59
CA ALA A 208 -7.70 -5.46 2.13
C ALA A 208 -7.28 -6.87 1.70
N ASP A 209 -8.19 -7.83 1.65
CA ASP A 209 -7.91 -9.20 1.17
C ASP A 209 -7.61 -9.20 -0.33
N GLY A 210 -8.39 -8.47 -1.12
CA GLY A 210 -8.15 -8.30 -2.55
C GLY A 210 -6.76 -7.71 -2.83
N VAL A 211 -6.39 -6.66 -2.12
CA VAL A 211 -5.05 -6.06 -2.20
C VAL A 211 -3.96 -7.04 -1.79
N ALA A 212 -4.17 -7.82 -0.73
CA ALA A 212 -3.21 -8.81 -0.26
C ALA A 212 -2.96 -9.90 -1.32
N HIS A 213 -4.01 -10.39 -2.00
CA HIS A 213 -3.89 -11.34 -3.11
C HIS A 213 -3.16 -10.76 -4.33
N VAL A 214 -3.50 -9.53 -4.72
CA VAL A 214 -2.79 -8.85 -5.81
C VAL A 214 -1.32 -8.64 -5.46
N THR A 215 -1.03 -8.29 -4.20
CA THR A 215 0.35 -8.12 -3.73
C THR A 215 1.12 -9.44 -3.80
N GLU A 216 0.53 -10.56 -3.35
CA GLU A 216 1.11 -11.89 -3.45
C GLU A 216 1.45 -12.24 -4.91
N PHE A 217 0.52 -11.99 -5.83
CA PHE A 217 0.75 -12.21 -7.25
C PHE A 217 1.89 -11.34 -7.80
N LEU A 218 1.94 -10.06 -7.45
CA LEU A 218 2.97 -9.13 -7.94
C LEU A 218 4.37 -9.42 -7.40
N VAL A 219 4.49 -10.10 -6.26
CA VAL A 219 5.81 -10.53 -5.74
C VAL A 219 6.25 -11.89 -6.27
N ASP A 220 5.42 -12.58 -7.03
CA ASP A 220 5.78 -13.83 -7.68
C ASP A 220 6.72 -13.58 -8.86
N GLU A 221 7.56 -14.58 -9.18
CA GLU A 221 8.46 -14.52 -10.33
C GLU A 221 7.72 -14.46 -11.66
N ARG A 222 6.51 -15.03 -11.74
CA ARG A 222 5.65 -14.98 -12.93
C ARG A 222 5.18 -13.57 -13.27
N ALA A 223 5.19 -12.66 -12.31
CA ALA A 223 4.81 -11.25 -12.51
C ALA A 223 5.99 -10.35 -12.93
N VAL A 224 7.15 -10.89 -13.29
CA VAL A 224 8.35 -10.11 -13.62
C VAL A 224 8.15 -9.13 -14.79
N GLY A 225 7.23 -9.43 -15.71
CA GLY A 225 6.88 -8.56 -16.82
C GLY A 225 5.87 -7.47 -16.48
N ILE A 226 5.31 -7.45 -15.26
CA ILE A 226 4.29 -6.48 -14.86
C ILE A 226 4.98 -5.35 -14.09
N THR A 227 5.09 -4.18 -14.73
CA THR A 227 5.70 -3.00 -14.12
C THR A 227 5.08 -1.72 -14.69
N GLY A 228 5.02 -0.67 -13.89
CA GLY A 228 4.42 0.61 -14.25
C GLY A 228 2.90 0.58 -14.35
N GLN A 229 2.25 -0.47 -13.84
CA GLN A 229 0.80 -0.67 -13.96
C GLN A 229 0.07 -0.17 -12.72
N ALA A 230 -1.18 0.30 -12.95
CA ALA A 230 -2.16 0.51 -11.90
C ALA A 230 -3.20 -0.62 -11.95
N ILE A 231 -3.29 -1.36 -10.88
CA ILE A 231 -4.24 -2.47 -10.73
C ILE A 231 -5.37 -1.99 -9.82
N ARG A 232 -6.59 -2.03 -10.35
CA ARG A 232 -7.78 -1.64 -9.60
C ARG A 232 -8.38 -2.86 -8.90
N VAL A 233 -8.64 -2.71 -7.61
CA VAL A 233 -9.20 -3.76 -6.75
C VAL A 233 -10.54 -3.27 -6.23
N ALA A 234 -11.59 -4.04 -6.47
CA ALA A 234 -12.89 -3.83 -5.86
C ALA A 234 -13.01 -4.72 -4.61
N ALA A 235 -13.73 -4.27 -3.59
CA ALA A 235 -14.22 -5.17 -2.57
C ALA A 235 -15.16 -6.19 -3.23
N ALA A 236 -15.00 -7.47 -2.92
CA ALA A 236 -15.89 -8.51 -3.45
C ALA A 236 -17.34 -8.19 -3.06
N ARG A 237 -18.23 -8.08 -4.04
CA ARG A 237 -19.67 -8.00 -3.79
C ARG A 237 -20.19 -9.42 -3.65
N ALA A 238 -21.01 -9.68 -2.62
CA ALA A 238 -21.61 -10.98 -2.37
C ALA A 238 -22.53 -11.48 -3.53
N ASP A 239 -22.85 -10.60 -4.46
CA ASP A 239 -23.82 -10.79 -5.54
C ASP A 239 -23.20 -10.87 -6.95
N VAL A 240 -21.87 -10.86 -7.09
CA VAL A 240 -21.26 -11.17 -8.38
C VAL A 240 -21.35 -12.68 -8.60
N PRO A 241 -22.19 -13.18 -9.54
CA PRO A 241 -22.24 -14.61 -9.82
C PRO A 241 -20.85 -15.03 -10.31
N LEU A 242 -20.20 -15.88 -9.57
CA LEU A 242 -19.02 -16.59 -10.08
C LEU A 242 -19.43 -17.22 -11.42
N LEU A 243 -18.69 -16.93 -12.49
CA LEU A 243 -18.88 -17.59 -13.75
C LEU A 243 -18.81 -19.09 -13.47
N ARG A 244 -19.97 -19.75 -13.48
CA ARG A 244 -20.02 -21.22 -13.39
C ARG A 244 -19.36 -21.71 -14.66
N GLU A 245 -18.29 -22.46 -14.48
CA GLU A 245 -17.68 -23.24 -15.55
C GLU A 245 -18.77 -24.05 -16.25
N ARG A 246 -18.82 -23.90 -17.57
CA ARG A 246 -19.62 -24.79 -18.45
C ARG A 246 -18.76 -25.96 -18.87
#